data_b602344bf221ee69727d0747f02a4618
#
_entry.id   b602344bf221ee69727d0747f02a4618
#
_cell.length_a   1.000
_cell.length_b   1.000
_cell.length_c   1.000
_cell.angle_alpha   90.00
_cell.angle_beta   90.00
_cell.angle_gamma   90.00
#
_symmetry.space_group_name_H-M   'P 1'
#
loop_
_entity.id
_entity.type
_entity.pdbx_description
1 polymer ?
#
loop_
_entity_poly.entity_id
_entity_poly.type
_entity_poly.pdbx_seq_one_letter_code
_entity_poly.pdbx_strand_id
1 'polypeptide(L)'
;MDALCKVIREMTIPNFLNIRTSIQTYDRDALCCGAPCWRWVYHALHSADKWFINPCVYEEPEFHQEGMDNPDKPTDVVLSDEQLLAYLDKVEKKTYDYIDSLTDDMLYECPENCEHTRLELVLRQFRHISFHTGMLNGQTAIATGKFPMWVSQADKYVDDGIFFGRYRKGQVTK
;
A
#
# COMPACT_ATOMS: atom_id res chain seq x y z
N MET A 1 -17.90 13.61 7.94
CA MET A 1 -17.56 12.63 6.86
C MET A 1 -18.82 11.85 6.54
N ASP A 2 -19.17 11.78 5.28
CA ASP A 2 -20.35 11.09 4.78
C ASP A 2 -20.19 9.57 4.85
N ALA A 3 -21.28 8.82 4.65
CA ALA A 3 -21.29 7.39 4.96
C ALA A 3 -20.32 6.56 4.08
N LEU A 4 -20.28 6.83 2.77
CA LEU A 4 -19.39 6.09 1.85
C LEU A 4 -17.93 6.52 2.03
N CYS A 5 -17.66 7.81 2.18
CA CYS A 5 -16.33 8.31 2.49
C CYS A 5 -15.78 7.70 3.78
N LYS A 6 -16.63 7.54 4.80
CA LYS A 6 -16.26 6.86 6.05
C LYS A 6 -15.86 5.40 5.81
N VAL A 7 -16.65 4.65 5.05
CA VAL A 7 -16.33 3.26 4.70
C VAL A 7 -15.01 3.17 3.94
N ILE A 8 -14.80 4.06 2.96
CA ILE A 8 -13.54 4.12 2.20
C ILE A 8 -12.37 4.40 3.14
N ARG A 9 -12.52 5.36 4.07
CA ARG A 9 -11.49 5.72 5.06
C ARG A 9 -11.13 4.53 5.95
N GLU A 10 -12.15 3.83 6.47
CA GLU A 10 -11.98 2.66 7.32
C GLU A 10 -11.33 1.48 6.58
N MET A 11 -11.58 1.31 5.27
CA MET A 11 -10.98 0.26 4.46
C MET A 11 -9.55 0.61 3.99
N THR A 12 -9.22 1.89 3.87
CA THR A 12 -7.89 2.35 3.49
C THR A 12 -6.85 2.03 4.57
N ILE A 13 -7.22 2.15 5.85
CA ILE A 13 -6.32 1.89 6.98
C ILE A 13 -5.73 0.46 6.94
N PRO A 14 -6.54 -0.62 6.89
CA PRO A 14 -6.00 -1.96 6.80
C PRO A 14 -5.13 -2.22 5.56
N ASN A 15 -5.43 -1.58 4.43
CA ASN A 15 -4.61 -1.70 3.23
C ASN A 15 -3.17 -1.21 3.48
N PHE A 16 -3.01 -0.03 4.06
CA PHE A 16 -1.69 0.50 4.39
C PHE A 16 -1.01 -0.26 5.52
N LEU A 17 -1.74 -0.68 6.55
CA LEU A 17 -1.19 -1.51 7.62
C LEU A 17 -0.68 -2.87 7.11
N ASN A 18 -1.35 -3.46 6.13
CA ASN A 18 -0.91 -4.72 5.54
C ASN A 18 0.38 -4.56 4.71
N ILE A 19 0.54 -3.48 3.93
CA ILE A 19 1.80 -3.25 3.22
C ILE A 19 2.94 -2.89 4.19
N ARG A 20 2.65 -2.16 5.28
CA ARG A 20 3.60 -1.91 6.38
C ARG A 20 4.10 -3.22 6.98
N THR A 21 3.19 -4.14 7.31
CA THR A 21 3.54 -5.48 7.80
C THR A 21 4.38 -6.27 6.79
N SER A 22 4.09 -6.13 5.49
CA SER A 22 4.91 -6.76 4.45
C SER A 22 6.34 -6.23 4.46
N ILE A 23 6.56 -4.92 4.60
CA ILE A 23 7.92 -4.32 4.72
C ILE A 23 8.64 -4.84 5.96
N GLN A 24 7.93 -5.05 7.06
CA GLN A 24 8.51 -5.51 8.33
C GLN A 24 8.82 -7.02 8.36
N THR A 25 8.41 -7.78 7.35
CA THR A 25 8.49 -9.26 7.37
C THR A 25 9.18 -9.86 6.15
N TYR A 26 9.28 -9.13 5.05
CA TYR A 26 9.84 -9.64 3.81
C TYR A 26 11.37 -9.79 3.87
N ASP A 27 11.92 -10.61 2.98
CA ASP A 27 13.32 -10.51 2.59
C ASP A 27 13.39 -9.50 1.44
N ARG A 28 13.91 -8.31 1.73
CA ARG A 28 13.85 -7.16 0.83
C ARG A 28 14.57 -7.39 -0.50
N ASP A 29 15.65 -8.18 -0.48
CA ASP A 29 16.51 -8.42 -1.63
C ASP A 29 16.15 -9.74 -2.33
N ALA A 30 15.25 -10.54 -1.77
CA ALA A 30 14.73 -11.73 -2.42
C ALA A 30 14.01 -11.35 -3.72
N LEU A 31 14.22 -12.17 -4.75
CA LEU A 31 13.56 -11.95 -6.05
C LEU A 31 12.10 -12.42 -5.99
N CYS A 32 11.20 -11.51 -6.34
CA CYS A 32 9.81 -11.79 -6.59
C CYS A 32 9.48 -11.36 -8.03
N CYS A 33 9.05 -12.30 -8.86
CA CYS A 33 8.74 -12.02 -10.28
C CYS A 33 9.85 -11.25 -11.02
N GLY A 34 11.11 -11.61 -10.79
CA GLY A 34 12.27 -11.05 -11.50
C GLY A 34 12.86 -9.76 -10.92
N ALA A 35 12.24 -9.16 -9.92
CA ALA A 35 12.74 -7.95 -9.25
C ALA A 35 12.85 -8.16 -7.73
N PRO A 36 13.74 -7.44 -7.02
CA PRO A 36 13.79 -7.47 -5.56
C PRO A 36 12.47 -7.04 -4.92
N CYS A 37 12.11 -7.64 -3.79
CA CYS A 37 10.85 -7.35 -3.09
C CYS A 37 10.67 -5.87 -2.74
N TRP A 38 11.75 -5.16 -2.37
CA TRP A 38 11.67 -3.72 -2.06
C TRP A 38 11.18 -2.88 -3.26
N ARG A 39 11.47 -3.31 -4.51
CA ARG A 39 10.98 -2.62 -5.71
C ARG A 39 9.48 -2.77 -5.90
N TRP A 40 8.93 -3.92 -5.57
CA TRP A 40 7.49 -4.15 -5.60
C TRP A 40 6.76 -3.36 -4.52
N VAL A 41 7.40 -3.18 -3.34
CA VAL A 41 6.90 -2.25 -2.32
C VAL A 41 6.88 -0.83 -2.85
N TYR A 42 8.00 -0.36 -3.41
CA TYR A 42 8.08 0.98 -3.99
C TYR A 42 7.03 1.19 -5.11
N HIS A 43 6.92 0.24 -6.03
CA HIS A 43 5.90 0.25 -7.10
C HIS A 43 4.48 0.42 -6.54
N ALA A 44 4.12 -0.35 -5.51
CA ALA A 44 2.79 -0.26 -4.91
C ALA A 44 2.56 1.10 -4.23
N LEU A 45 3.55 1.62 -3.49
CA LEU A 45 3.48 2.92 -2.83
C LEU A 45 3.44 4.09 -3.82
N HIS A 46 4.29 4.05 -4.84
CA HIS A 46 4.31 5.06 -5.91
C HIS A 46 2.99 5.10 -6.68
N SER A 47 2.45 3.93 -7.02
CA SER A 47 1.12 3.85 -7.63
C SER A 47 0.03 4.42 -6.72
N ALA A 48 0.08 4.14 -5.42
CA ALA A 48 -0.87 4.70 -4.48
C ALA A 48 -0.75 6.23 -4.39
N ASP A 49 0.46 6.76 -4.28
CA ASP A 49 0.72 8.20 -4.22
C ASP A 49 0.21 8.95 -5.46
N LYS A 50 0.37 8.34 -6.63
CA LYS A 50 -0.05 8.91 -7.91
C LYS A 50 -1.56 8.80 -8.14
N TRP A 51 -2.14 7.62 -7.91
CA TRP A 51 -3.45 7.27 -8.43
C TRP A 51 -4.58 7.33 -7.39
N PHE A 52 -4.32 7.47 -6.09
CA PHE A 52 -5.40 7.63 -5.12
C PHE A 52 -6.16 8.95 -5.29
N ILE A 53 -5.48 10.00 -5.73
CA ILE A 53 -6.03 11.37 -5.75
C ILE A 53 -6.31 11.80 -7.18
N ASN A 54 -5.27 12.13 -7.92
CA ASN A 54 -5.37 12.56 -9.30
C ASN A 54 -4.05 12.33 -10.05
N PRO A 55 -3.95 11.33 -10.92
CA PRO A 55 -2.71 11.04 -11.64
C PRO A 55 -2.32 12.12 -12.67
N CYS A 56 -3.26 13.00 -13.06
CA CYS A 56 -3.05 14.00 -14.11
C CYS A 56 -2.34 15.27 -13.60
N VAL A 57 -2.30 15.46 -12.28
CA VAL A 57 -1.61 16.59 -11.62
C VAL A 57 -0.57 16.11 -10.60
N TYR A 58 -0.14 14.85 -10.72
CA TYR A 58 0.83 14.23 -9.83
C TYR A 58 2.24 14.75 -10.07
N GLU A 59 2.95 15.05 -9.00
CA GLU A 59 4.36 15.39 -9.01
C GLU A 59 5.16 14.24 -8.40
N GLU A 60 6.21 13.82 -9.13
CA GLU A 60 7.08 12.73 -8.67
C GLU A 60 7.83 13.13 -7.40
N PRO A 61 8.06 12.20 -6.44
CA PRO A 61 8.92 12.47 -5.29
C PRO A 61 10.34 12.85 -5.71
N GLU A 62 11.01 13.75 -4.98
CA GLU A 62 12.36 14.22 -5.29
C GLU A 62 13.38 13.09 -5.48
N PHE A 63 13.20 11.98 -4.79
CA PHE A 63 14.10 10.80 -4.89
C PHE A 63 13.74 9.86 -6.05
N HIS A 64 12.62 10.10 -6.74
CA HIS A 64 12.20 9.26 -7.87
C HIS A 64 13.16 9.44 -9.05
N GLN A 65 13.49 8.33 -9.69
CA GLN A 65 14.21 8.31 -10.96
C GLN A 65 13.40 7.57 -12.01
N GLU A 66 13.55 7.93 -13.27
CA GLU A 66 12.84 7.34 -14.39
C GLU A 66 12.96 5.80 -14.39
N GLY A 67 11.83 5.13 -14.46
CA GLY A 67 11.75 3.66 -14.46
C GLY A 67 11.87 2.98 -13.11
N MET A 68 12.10 3.74 -12.03
CA MET A 68 12.21 3.18 -10.69
C MET A 68 10.90 2.54 -10.20
N ASP A 69 9.77 3.06 -10.63
CA ASP A 69 8.41 2.56 -10.38
C ASP A 69 8.04 1.32 -11.19
N ASN A 70 8.83 0.97 -12.20
CA ASN A 70 8.61 -0.21 -13.04
C ASN A 70 9.62 -1.32 -12.70
N PRO A 71 9.20 -2.38 -11.97
CA PRO A 71 10.10 -3.47 -11.58
C PRO A 71 10.79 -4.21 -12.74
N ASP A 72 10.26 -4.11 -13.96
CA ASP A 72 10.85 -4.72 -15.16
C ASP A 72 12.00 -3.89 -15.76
N LYS A 73 12.17 -2.65 -15.31
CA LYS A 73 13.26 -1.78 -15.77
C LYS A 73 14.44 -1.78 -14.79
N PRO A 74 15.68 -1.71 -15.26
CA PRO A 74 16.83 -1.55 -14.36
C PRO A 74 16.80 -0.20 -13.65
N THR A 75 17.39 -0.13 -12.46
CA THR A 75 17.64 1.11 -11.72
C THR A 75 18.89 0.95 -10.86
N ASP A 76 19.66 2.02 -10.75
CA ASP A 76 20.83 2.09 -9.85
C ASP A 76 20.45 2.58 -8.43
N VAL A 77 19.20 3.04 -8.26
CA VAL A 77 18.68 3.47 -6.96
C VAL A 77 18.22 2.28 -6.16
N VAL A 78 18.62 2.23 -4.90
CA VAL A 78 18.16 1.25 -3.91
C VAL A 78 17.62 2.02 -2.71
N LEU A 79 16.33 1.85 -2.39
CA LEU A 79 15.72 2.44 -1.20
C LEU A 79 15.89 1.51 -0.01
N SER A 80 16.24 2.04 1.17
CA SER A 80 16.21 1.28 2.41
C SER A 80 14.78 1.07 2.92
N ASP A 81 14.60 0.16 3.88
CA ASP A 81 13.29 -0.07 4.48
C ASP A 81 12.80 1.15 5.28
N GLU A 82 13.73 1.90 5.89
CA GLU A 82 13.40 3.16 6.57
C GLU A 82 12.90 4.22 5.57
N GLN A 83 13.49 4.29 4.37
CA GLN A 83 13.01 5.18 3.31
C GLN A 83 11.65 4.77 2.78
N LEU A 84 11.41 3.46 2.60
CA LEU A 84 10.11 2.93 2.18
C LEU A 84 9.03 3.17 3.24
N LEU A 85 9.34 2.97 4.52
CA LEU A 85 8.41 3.26 5.63
C LEU A 85 8.11 4.76 5.73
N ALA A 86 9.13 5.62 5.60
CA ALA A 86 8.93 7.08 5.59
C ALA A 86 8.10 7.53 4.37
N TYR A 87 8.26 6.89 3.22
CA TYR A 87 7.43 7.16 2.05
C TYR A 87 5.99 6.67 2.26
N LEU A 88 5.82 5.48 2.83
CA LEU A 88 4.50 4.98 3.21
C LEU A 88 3.77 5.96 4.15
N ASP A 89 4.44 6.49 5.19
CA ASP A 89 3.85 7.47 6.12
C ASP A 89 3.34 8.74 5.39
N LYS A 90 4.10 9.22 4.40
CA LYS A 90 3.67 10.37 3.57
C LYS A 90 2.45 10.03 2.71
N VAL A 91 2.45 8.87 2.07
CA VAL A 91 1.35 8.42 1.21
C VAL A 91 0.09 8.18 2.04
N GLU A 92 0.21 7.54 3.20
CA GLU A 92 -0.88 7.36 4.16
C GLU A 92 -1.51 8.70 4.53
N LYS A 93 -0.69 9.63 5.03
CA LYS A 93 -1.17 10.94 5.47
C LYS A 93 -1.88 11.68 4.35
N LYS A 94 -1.25 11.77 3.18
CA LYS A 94 -1.80 12.43 2.00
C LYS A 94 -3.15 11.83 1.58
N THR A 95 -3.23 10.49 1.56
CA THR A 95 -4.45 9.76 1.20
C THR A 95 -5.56 9.99 2.22
N TYR A 96 -5.23 9.98 3.51
CA TYR A 96 -6.19 10.20 4.58
C TYR A 96 -6.74 11.63 4.58
N ASP A 97 -5.86 12.63 4.48
CA ASP A 97 -6.25 14.04 4.38
C ASP A 97 -7.18 14.27 3.17
N TYR A 98 -6.90 13.61 2.05
CA TYR A 98 -7.74 13.69 0.85
C TYR A 98 -9.12 13.06 1.08
N ILE A 99 -9.20 11.82 1.56
CA ILE A 99 -10.48 11.16 1.82
C ILE A 99 -11.32 11.95 2.83
N ASP A 100 -10.68 12.51 3.86
CA ASP A 100 -11.33 13.30 4.89
C ASP A 100 -11.91 14.62 4.36
N SER A 101 -11.42 15.10 3.20
CA SER A 101 -11.92 16.29 2.50
C SER A 101 -13.11 16.02 1.56
N LEU A 102 -13.42 14.74 1.27
CA LEU A 102 -14.45 14.38 0.30
C LEU A 102 -15.85 14.29 0.92
N THR A 103 -16.84 14.51 0.06
CA THR A 103 -18.25 14.11 0.28
C THR A 103 -18.60 12.91 -0.58
N ASP A 104 -19.69 12.21 -0.25
CA ASP A 104 -20.14 11.06 -1.02
C ASP A 104 -20.45 11.43 -2.49
N ASP A 105 -21.01 12.62 -2.73
CA ASP A 105 -21.29 13.10 -4.08
C ASP A 105 -20.01 13.32 -4.90
N MET A 106 -18.96 13.88 -4.28
CA MET A 106 -17.69 14.09 -4.95
C MET A 106 -17.03 12.80 -5.44
N LEU A 107 -17.35 11.66 -4.83
CA LEU A 107 -16.80 10.37 -5.25
C LEU A 107 -17.20 9.97 -6.67
N TYR A 108 -18.35 10.45 -7.14
CA TYR A 108 -18.87 10.17 -8.50
C TYR A 108 -18.38 11.18 -9.55
N GLU A 109 -17.65 12.21 -9.12
CA GLU A 109 -17.07 13.19 -10.01
C GLU A 109 -15.63 12.82 -10.39
N CYS A 110 -15.20 13.21 -11.60
CA CYS A 110 -13.80 13.11 -12.02
C CYS A 110 -12.97 14.23 -11.40
N PRO A 111 -11.75 13.96 -10.94
CA PRO A 111 -10.80 15.02 -10.64
C PRO A 111 -10.40 15.80 -11.91
N GLU A 112 -9.78 16.95 -11.73
CA GLU A 112 -9.35 17.82 -12.83
C GLU A 112 -8.51 17.06 -13.86
N ASN A 113 -8.87 17.20 -15.14
CA ASN A 113 -8.21 16.56 -16.29
C ASN A 113 -8.16 15.02 -16.26
N CYS A 114 -8.88 14.36 -15.36
CA CYS A 114 -8.91 12.91 -15.23
C CYS A 114 -10.21 12.34 -15.81
N GLU A 115 -10.10 11.23 -16.54
CA GLU A 115 -11.27 10.52 -17.11
C GLU A 115 -11.97 9.55 -16.13
N HIS A 116 -11.34 9.29 -14.97
CA HIS A 116 -11.84 8.37 -13.96
C HIS A 116 -12.44 9.13 -12.78
N THR A 117 -13.56 8.64 -12.26
CA THR A 117 -14.16 9.17 -11.04
C THR A 117 -13.24 8.89 -9.83
N ARG A 118 -13.39 9.69 -8.77
CA ARG A 118 -12.63 9.48 -7.53
C ARG A 118 -12.88 8.10 -6.92
N LEU A 119 -14.10 7.59 -7.00
CA LEU A 119 -14.43 6.24 -6.55
C LEU A 119 -13.69 5.16 -7.37
N GLU A 120 -13.63 5.31 -8.69
CA GLU A 120 -12.87 4.38 -9.53
C GLU A 120 -11.39 4.38 -9.18
N LEU A 121 -10.79 5.55 -8.97
CA LEU A 121 -9.38 5.68 -8.57
C LEU A 121 -9.11 4.97 -7.23
N VAL A 122 -9.94 5.21 -6.23
CA VAL A 122 -9.84 4.55 -4.90
C VAL A 122 -9.94 3.03 -5.03
N LEU A 123 -10.95 2.52 -5.73
CA LEU A 123 -11.16 1.08 -5.89
C LEU A 123 -10.04 0.40 -6.68
N ARG A 124 -9.48 1.09 -7.68
CA ARG A 124 -8.31 0.62 -8.42
C ARG A 124 -7.10 0.49 -7.49
N GLN A 125 -6.87 1.46 -6.60
CA GLN A 125 -5.76 1.41 -5.66
C GLN A 125 -5.95 0.36 -4.56
N PHE A 126 -7.15 0.15 -4.06
CA PHE A 126 -7.44 -0.96 -3.14
C PHE A 126 -7.04 -2.30 -3.74
N ARG A 127 -7.46 -2.56 -4.98
CA ARG A 127 -7.10 -3.79 -5.70
C ARG A 127 -5.60 -3.90 -5.92
N HIS A 128 -4.94 -2.81 -6.32
CA HIS A 128 -3.53 -2.77 -6.66
C HIS A 128 -2.65 -3.04 -5.43
N ILE A 129 -2.87 -2.31 -4.33
CA ILE A 129 -2.14 -2.50 -3.07
C ILE A 129 -2.37 -3.92 -2.54
N SER A 130 -3.62 -4.41 -2.52
CA SER A 130 -3.93 -5.75 -2.05
C SER A 130 -3.26 -6.84 -2.87
N PHE A 131 -3.16 -6.66 -4.20
CA PHE A 131 -2.47 -7.59 -5.09
C PHE A 131 -0.98 -7.69 -4.74
N HIS A 132 -0.28 -6.56 -4.64
CA HIS A 132 1.15 -6.55 -4.34
C HIS A 132 1.45 -6.98 -2.90
N THR A 133 0.62 -6.63 -1.94
CA THR A 133 0.72 -7.12 -0.56
C THR A 133 0.59 -8.64 -0.51
N GLY A 134 -0.40 -9.21 -1.21
CA GLY A 134 -0.58 -10.66 -1.31
C GLY A 134 0.60 -11.37 -1.96
N MET A 135 1.17 -10.80 -3.01
CA MET A 135 2.34 -11.32 -3.72
C MET A 135 3.59 -11.33 -2.80
N LEU A 136 3.86 -10.23 -2.12
CA LEU A 136 4.98 -10.10 -1.15
C LEU A 136 4.82 -11.06 0.03
N ASN A 137 3.62 -11.15 0.60
CA ASN A 137 3.32 -12.06 1.70
C ASN A 137 3.44 -13.53 1.28
N GLY A 138 3.06 -13.87 0.06
CA GLY A 138 3.27 -15.19 -0.52
C GLY A 138 4.76 -15.54 -0.65
N GLN A 139 5.56 -14.63 -1.17
CA GLN A 139 7.01 -14.80 -1.25
C GLN A 139 7.65 -14.96 0.13
N THR A 140 7.26 -14.13 1.10
CA THR A 140 7.72 -14.23 2.49
C THR A 140 7.34 -15.58 3.11
N ALA A 141 6.13 -16.06 2.89
CA ALA A 141 5.68 -17.36 3.41
C ALA A 141 6.46 -18.53 2.82
N ILE A 142 6.80 -18.47 1.53
CA ILE A 142 7.64 -19.48 0.86
C ILE A 142 9.05 -19.45 1.44
N ALA A 143 9.66 -18.27 1.57
CA ALA A 143 11.05 -18.13 2.02
C ALA A 143 11.24 -18.48 3.50
N THR A 144 10.26 -18.16 4.36
CA THR A 144 10.41 -18.26 5.82
C THR A 144 9.60 -19.39 6.48
N GLY A 145 8.67 -20.00 5.76
CA GLY A 145 7.67 -20.92 6.33
C GLY A 145 6.68 -20.25 7.29
N LYS A 146 6.69 -18.92 7.40
CA LYS A 146 5.84 -18.14 8.30
C LYS A 146 4.96 -17.19 7.50
N PHE A 147 3.71 -17.08 7.89
CA PHE A 147 2.77 -16.17 7.23
C PHE A 147 2.82 -14.79 7.91
N PRO A 148 3.02 -13.69 7.16
CA PRO A 148 2.92 -12.34 7.70
C PRO A 148 1.54 -12.08 8.32
N MET A 149 1.49 -11.24 9.34
CA MET A 149 0.25 -10.87 9.99
C MET A 149 -0.70 -10.19 9.00
N TRP A 150 -1.93 -10.69 8.93
CA TRP A 150 -3.01 -10.06 8.18
C TRP A 150 -3.81 -9.12 9.09
N VAL A 151 -3.83 -7.84 8.76
CA VAL A 151 -4.62 -6.82 9.46
C VAL A 151 -5.98 -6.70 8.78
N SER A 152 -7.02 -7.25 9.40
CA SER A 152 -8.39 -7.18 8.87
C SER A 152 -9.12 -5.89 9.27
N GLN A 153 -8.74 -5.28 10.39
CA GLN A 153 -9.32 -4.07 10.95
C GLN A 153 -8.22 -3.29 11.68
N ALA A 154 -8.31 -1.95 11.68
CA ALA A 154 -7.30 -1.08 12.26
C ALA A 154 -7.07 -1.32 13.76
N ASP A 155 -8.13 -1.58 14.53
CA ASP A 155 -8.08 -1.84 15.96
C ASP A 155 -7.42 -3.17 16.35
N LYS A 156 -7.18 -4.03 15.36
CA LYS A 156 -6.47 -5.31 15.55
C LYS A 156 -4.96 -5.23 15.27
N TYR A 157 -4.50 -4.11 14.78
CA TYR A 157 -3.07 -3.89 14.57
C TYR A 157 -2.40 -3.50 15.89
N VAL A 158 -1.31 -4.17 16.22
CA VAL A 158 -0.45 -3.82 17.35
C VAL A 158 1.00 -3.84 16.87
N ASP A 159 1.64 -2.71 16.97
CA ASP A 159 3.07 -2.55 16.66
C ASP A 159 3.91 -2.90 17.91
N ASP A 160 4.16 -4.20 18.09
CA ASP A 160 4.96 -4.73 19.19
C ASP A 160 6.15 -5.58 18.72
N GLY A 161 6.53 -5.41 17.44
CA GLY A 161 7.62 -6.15 16.81
C GLY A 161 7.30 -7.60 16.45
N ILE A 162 6.04 -8.06 16.60
CA ILE A 162 5.62 -9.41 16.26
C ILE A 162 4.66 -9.36 15.08
N PHE A 163 5.21 -9.49 13.87
CA PHE A 163 4.47 -9.34 12.63
C PHE A 163 4.11 -10.66 11.93
N PHE A 164 4.42 -11.82 12.53
CA PHE A 164 4.09 -13.13 11.98
C PHE A 164 3.03 -13.85 12.78
N GLY A 165 2.06 -14.43 12.10
CA GLY A 165 1.16 -15.46 12.67
C GLY A 165 0.10 -15.00 13.66
N ARG A 166 -0.07 -13.71 13.92
CA ARG A 166 -1.07 -13.20 14.90
C ARG A 166 -2.50 -13.59 14.56
N TYR A 167 -2.88 -13.47 13.31
CA TYR A 167 -4.22 -13.83 12.85
C TYR A 167 -4.53 -15.32 13.10
N ARG A 168 -3.54 -16.21 12.86
CA ARG A 168 -3.68 -17.64 13.10
C ARG A 168 -3.75 -18.00 14.60
N LYS A 169 -3.00 -17.31 15.46
CA LYS A 169 -3.06 -17.54 16.92
C LYS A 169 -4.43 -17.24 17.50
N GLY A 170 -5.14 -16.23 17.03
CA GLY A 170 -6.50 -15.93 17.45
C GLY A 170 -7.55 -16.95 16.98
N GLN A 171 -7.26 -17.73 15.94
CA GLN A 171 -8.14 -18.78 15.44
C GLN A 171 -7.91 -20.16 16.10
N VAL A 172 -6.71 -20.39 16.64
CA VAL A 172 -6.32 -21.67 17.25
C VAL A 172 -6.75 -21.76 18.71
N THR A 173 -7.20 -20.69 19.32
CA THR A 173 -7.67 -20.64 20.72
C THR A 173 -9.19 -20.70 20.87
N LYS A 174 -9.90 -21.16 19.85
CA LYS A 174 -11.34 -21.45 19.94
C LYS A 174 -11.60 -22.93 19.84
#